data_adae8e423a8c4d6a4082e87896cbed4c
#
_entry.id   adae8e423a8c4d6a4082e87896cbed4c
#
_cell.length_a   1.000
_cell.length_b   1.000
_cell.length_c   1.000
_cell.angle_alpha   90.00
_cell.angle_beta   90.00
_cell.angle_gamma   90.00
#
_symmetry.space_group_name_H-M   'P 1'
#
loop_
_entity.id
_entity.type
_entity.pdbx_description
1 polymer ?
#
loop_
_entity_poly.entity_id
_entity_poly.type
_entity_poly.pdbx_seq_one_letter_code
_entity_poly.pdbx_strand_id
1 'polypeptide(L)'
;MANHLVRLSEYEARRTAAAVLESVPRRLQSASEEDEPPRWIADPVGLHGICAAAIERLIAWPAETPSLRLLADQTAKVLTGMTHALNGLALLVADPARPVPHRGSLVLRVPDWLPALVNAGRAFAAIGVVALFWIVTEWPSGAAAISFTAIIVILLSPRADQAYAGGIAFLLGTLLNVVITATIAFAVLSGSGAETFGAFSLIIGLCLVPIGTLLAHARQPLQVGIFTGMTMTFMPLLAPTNQMVYDTVHFYNGTVAIVAGVGAALLSFRLLPPLSPAYRTRRLLALTLRDFRRLAAGRTYRDWFGHIGGRVVTIPDAAAPLQRAQLLAALSVGEEIIQLRDIAHRFGLNADLDPALAAVAQGDTATATAQLARLDAALAAQSATGPEMQTILRARGTILVISETFAVHAVYFGSRVQG
;
A
#
# COMPACT_ATOMS: atom_id res chain seq x y z
N MET A 1 -1.15 1.80 -23.10
CA MET A 1 0.05 2.09 -23.92
C MET A 1 0.53 0.86 -24.68
N ALA A 2 1.00 -0.22 -24.04
CA ALA A 2 1.46 -1.42 -24.76
C ALA A 2 0.42 -1.99 -25.75
N ASN A 3 -0.84 -2.11 -25.34
CA ASN A 3 -1.92 -2.60 -26.20
C ASN A 3 -2.20 -1.68 -27.41
N HIS A 4 -1.98 -0.39 -27.27
CA HIS A 4 -2.13 0.55 -28.39
C HIS A 4 -1.01 0.35 -29.41
N LEU A 5 0.24 0.24 -28.96
CA LEU A 5 1.38 -0.01 -29.85
C LEU A 5 1.28 -1.34 -30.61
N VAL A 6 0.67 -2.37 -29.99
CA VAL A 6 0.43 -3.68 -30.64
C VAL A 6 -0.58 -3.57 -31.80
N ARG A 7 -1.53 -2.61 -31.74
CA ARG A 7 -2.52 -2.41 -32.81
C ARG A 7 -2.03 -1.55 -33.97
N LEU A 8 -0.96 -0.80 -33.77
CA LEU A 8 -0.31 -0.07 -34.86
C LEU A 8 0.46 -1.05 -35.76
N SER A 9 0.66 -0.65 -37.03
CA SER A 9 1.63 -1.37 -37.83
C SER A 9 3.01 -1.36 -37.16
N GLU A 10 3.81 -2.38 -37.35
CA GLU A 10 5.14 -2.47 -36.72
C GLU A 10 6.01 -1.24 -37.01
N TYR A 11 5.89 -0.71 -38.22
CA TYR A 11 6.58 0.51 -38.65
C TYR A 11 6.10 1.74 -37.88
N GLU A 12 4.77 1.95 -37.78
CA GLU A 12 4.19 3.08 -37.05
C GLU A 12 4.48 3.03 -35.56
N ALA A 13 4.40 1.81 -34.95
CA ALA A 13 4.73 1.62 -33.55
C ALA A 13 6.19 1.97 -33.27
N ARG A 14 7.13 1.52 -34.13
CA ARG A 14 8.55 1.82 -33.99
C ARG A 14 8.83 3.31 -34.18
N ARG A 15 8.25 3.95 -35.18
CA ARG A 15 8.42 5.38 -35.45
C ARG A 15 7.90 6.23 -34.30
N THR A 16 6.70 5.89 -33.77
CA THR A 16 6.09 6.59 -32.65
C THR A 16 6.92 6.44 -31.38
N ALA A 17 7.38 5.22 -31.09
CA ALA A 17 8.22 4.95 -29.91
C ALA A 17 9.59 5.66 -30.03
N ALA A 18 10.24 5.62 -31.20
CA ALA A 18 11.52 6.28 -31.42
C ALA A 18 11.42 7.80 -31.20
N ALA A 19 10.41 8.44 -31.79
CA ALA A 19 10.20 9.87 -31.66
C ALA A 19 9.99 10.32 -30.19
N VAL A 20 9.25 9.52 -29.36
CA VAL A 20 9.10 9.81 -27.93
C VAL A 20 10.40 9.55 -27.17
N LEU A 21 11.09 8.45 -27.44
CA LEU A 21 12.36 8.11 -26.77
C LEU A 21 13.47 9.13 -27.04
N GLU A 22 13.52 9.70 -28.24
CA GLU A 22 14.48 10.79 -28.57
C GLU A 22 14.28 12.02 -27.68
N SER A 23 13.05 12.30 -27.25
CA SER A 23 12.73 13.41 -26.34
C SER A 23 13.08 13.15 -24.89
N VAL A 24 13.31 11.87 -24.51
CA VAL A 24 13.67 11.46 -23.15
C VAL A 24 15.20 11.41 -23.03
N PRO A 25 15.81 12.05 -22.02
CA PRO A 25 17.26 12.01 -21.81
C PRO A 25 17.79 10.58 -21.70
N ARG A 26 18.91 10.29 -22.37
CA ARG A 26 19.54 8.96 -22.38
C ARG A 26 19.83 8.43 -20.97
N ARG A 27 20.12 9.31 -20.01
CA ARG A 27 20.35 8.97 -18.60
C ARG A 27 19.14 8.30 -17.92
N LEU A 28 17.94 8.47 -18.45
CA LEU A 28 16.71 7.82 -17.97
C LEU A 28 16.40 6.53 -18.73
N GLN A 29 17.10 6.25 -19.83
CA GLN A 29 16.87 5.09 -20.70
C GLN A 29 17.82 3.93 -20.41
N SER A 30 19.00 4.20 -19.85
CA SER A 30 20.03 3.18 -19.57
C SER A 30 19.90 2.61 -18.15
N ALA A 31 19.97 1.28 -18.03
CA ALA A 31 20.22 0.61 -16.76
C ALA A 31 21.63 0.97 -16.24
N SER A 32 21.80 1.00 -14.93
CA SER A 32 23.15 1.13 -14.31
C SER A 32 24.02 -0.08 -14.68
N GLU A 33 25.30 0.14 -14.92
CA GLU A 33 26.29 -0.93 -14.94
C GLU A 33 26.34 -1.62 -13.58
N GLU A 34 26.58 -2.95 -13.55
CA GLU A 34 26.38 -3.81 -12.37
C GLU A 34 27.24 -3.44 -11.14
N ASP A 35 28.30 -2.64 -11.28
CA ASP A 35 29.26 -2.30 -10.20
C ASP A 35 29.08 -0.91 -9.56
N GLU A 36 28.18 -0.04 -10.05
CA GLU A 36 27.90 1.26 -9.44
C GLU A 36 26.59 1.23 -8.62
N PRO A 37 26.56 1.91 -7.46
CA PRO A 37 25.27 2.08 -6.76
C PRO A 37 24.25 2.70 -7.70
N PRO A 38 23.01 2.19 -7.73
CA PRO A 38 21.99 2.68 -8.64
C PRO A 38 21.89 4.20 -8.60
N ARG A 39 21.95 4.88 -9.73
CA ARG A 39 21.97 6.36 -9.84
C ARG A 39 20.82 7.03 -9.10
N TRP A 40 19.68 6.34 -8.97
CA TRP A 40 18.54 6.83 -8.20
C TRP A 40 18.79 6.89 -6.68
N ILE A 41 19.77 6.13 -6.16
CA ILE A 41 20.26 6.23 -4.77
C ILE A 41 21.34 7.31 -4.67
N ALA A 42 22.25 7.36 -5.64
CA ALA A 42 23.42 8.24 -5.61
C ALA A 42 23.05 9.73 -5.80
N ASP A 43 22.14 10.04 -6.73
CA ASP A 43 21.69 11.41 -7.02
C ASP A 43 20.18 11.50 -7.32
N PRO A 44 19.33 11.34 -6.33
CA PRO A 44 17.88 11.42 -6.53
C PRO A 44 17.41 12.83 -6.91
N VAL A 45 18.09 13.87 -6.46
CA VAL A 45 17.72 15.27 -6.73
C VAL A 45 18.05 15.66 -8.16
N GLY A 46 19.23 15.28 -8.65
CA GLY A 46 19.62 15.53 -10.05
C GLY A 46 18.72 14.78 -11.04
N LEU A 47 18.39 13.50 -10.75
CA LEU A 47 17.44 12.73 -11.56
C LEU A 47 16.02 13.32 -11.53
N HIS A 48 15.56 13.85 -10.39
CA HIS A 48 14.30 14.56 -10.31
C HIS A 48 14.26 15.76 -11.26
N GLY A 49 15.32 16.58 -11.29
CA GLY A 49 15.42 17.72 -12.22
C GLY A 49 15.38 17.30 -13.70
N ILE A 50 16.08 16.22 -14.04
CA ILE A 50 16.09 15.65 -15.41
C ILE A 50 14.69 15.17 -15.81
N CYS A 51 13.99 14.46 -14.91
CA CYS A 51 12.61 14.01 -15.15
C CYS A 51 11.66 15.20 -15.34
N ALA A 52 11.75 16.23 -14.50
CA ALA A 52 10.90 17.42 -14.60
C ALA A 52 11.10 18.13 -15.96
N ALA A 53 12.33 18.34 -16.39
CA ALA A 53 12.62 18.93 -17.70
C ALA A 53 12.15 18.07 -18.88
N ALA A 54 12.20 16.74 -18.75
CA ALA A 54 11.67 15.82 -19.77
C ALA A 54 10.14 15.88 -19.84
N ILE A 55 9.45 15.97 -18.71
CA ILE A 55 7.99 16.13 -18.64
C ILE A 55 7.55 17.41 -19.36
N GLU A 56 8.20 18.54 -19.09
CA GLU A 56 7.88 19.82 -19.74
C GLU A 56 8.05 19.73 -21.25
N ARG A 57 9.12 19.12 -21.74
CA ARG A 57 9.37 18.90 -23.17
C ARG A 57 8.31 18.02 -23.83
N LEU A 58 7.89 16.93 -23.17
CA LEU A 58 6.88 16.02 -23.69
C LEU A 58 5.49 16.69 -23.73
N ILE A 59 5.16 17.50 -22.73
CA ILE A 59 3.90 18.26 -22.69
C ILE A 59 3.85 19.32 -23.80
N ALA A 60 4.96 20.01 -24.02
CA ALA A 60 5.07 21.07 -25.03
C ALA A 60 5.27 20.54 -26.45
N TRP A 61 5.51 19.24 -26.63
CA TRP A 61 5.84 18.67 -27.93
C TRP A 61 4.65 18.77 -28.92
N PRO A 62 4.87 19.31 -30.13
CA PRO A 62 3.86 19.40 -31.16
C PRO A 62 3.64 18.02 -31.81
N ALA A 63 2.70 17.24 -31.28
CA ALA A 63 2.34 15.96 -31.86
C ALA A 63 1.50 16.15 -33.12
N GLU A 64 1.76 15.34 -34.16
CA GLU A 64 1.01 15.38 -35.43
C GLU A 64 -0.20 14.45 -35.42
N THR A 65 -0.21 13.44 -34.55
CA THR A 65 -1.26 12.43 -34.50
C THR A 65 -1.75 12.20 -33.05
N PRO A 66 -3.02 11.74 -32.87
CA PRO A 66 -3.53 11.38 -31.54
C PRO A 66 -2.68 10.29 -30.84
N SER A 67 -2.18 9.30 -31.60
CA SER A 67 -1.35 8.23 -31.07
C SER A 67 0.00 8.76 -30.56
N LEU A 68 0.61 9.68 -31.26
CA LEU A 68 1.86 10.32 -30.86
C LEU A 68 1.66 11.17 -29.61
N ARG A 69 0.58 11.97 -29.57
CA ARG A 69 0.21 12.77 -28.39
C ARG A 69 -0.05 11.87 -27.19
N LEU A 70 -0.79 10.77 -27.38
CA LEU A 70 -1.08 9.80 -26.33
C LEU A 70 0.22 9.22 -25.75
N LEU A 71 1.15 8.79 -26.60
CA LEU A 71 2.41 8.21 -26.16
C LEU A 71 3.23 9.22 -25.36
N ALA A 72 3.32 10.47 -25.83
CA ALA A 72 4.00 11.55 -25.12
C ALA A 72 3.37 11.84 -23.75
N ASP A 73 2.04 11.93 -23.66
CA ASP A 73 1.32 12.17 -22.41
C ASP A 73 1.46 11.00 -21.43
N GLN A 74 1.40 9.75 -21.90
CA GLN A 74 1.61 8.57 -21.04
C GLN A 74 3.07 8.47 -20.55
N THR A 75 4.04 8.82 -21.40
CA THR A 75 5.45 8.88 -20.96
C THR A 75 5.66 9.98 -19.92
N ALA A 76 5.06 11.15 -20.11
CA ALA A 76 5.10 12.22 -19.12
C ALA A 76 4.48 11.78 -17.76
N LYS A 77 3.37 11.02 -17.77
CA LYS A 77 2.76 10.46 -16.55
C LYS A 77 3.68 9.47 -15.85
N VAL A 78 4.37 8.60 -16.58
CA VAL A 78 5.37 7.69 -15.99
C VAL A 78 6.51 8.47 -15.33
N LEU A 79 7.05 9.47 -16.03
CA LEU A 79 8.11 10.33 -15.49
C LEU A 79 7.62 11.12 -14.25
N THR A 80 6.36 11.56 -14.23
CA THR A 80 5.76 12.19 -13.05
C THR A 80 5.72 11.22 -11.86
N GLY A 81 5.35 9.97 -12.08
CA GLY A 81 5.44 8.93 -11.05
C GLY A 81 6.87 8.73 -10.52
N MET A 82 7.86 8.73 -11.43
CA MET A 82 9.29 8.66 -11.07
C MET A 82 9.73 9.88 -10.25
N THR A 83 9.30 11.10 -10.60
CA THR A 83 9.64 12.31 -9.80
C THR A 83 9.08 12.22 -8.40
N HIS A 84 7.88 11.69 -8.20
CA HIS A 84 7.31 11.47 -6.86
C HIS A 84 8.11 10.44 -6.06
N ALA A 85 8.52 9.33 -6.68
CA ALA A 85 9.34 8.31 -6.03
C ALA A 85 10.72 8.86 -5.64
N LEU A 86 11.38 9.59 -6.56
CA LEU A 86 12.68 10.22 -6.31
C LEU A 86 12.60 11.30 -5.21
N ASN A 87 11.50 12.07 -5.16
CA ASN A 87 11.27 13.03 -4.09
C ASN A 87 11.10 12.32 -2.73
N GLY A 88 10.36 11.22 -2.68
CA GLY A 88 10.25 10.39 -1.49
C GLY A 88 11.60 9.84 -1.03
N LEU A 89 12.43 9.37 -1.96
CA LEU A 89 13.77 8.89 -1.67
C LEU A 89 14.69 10.02 -1.19
N ALA A 90 14.64 11.18 -1.84
CA ALA A 90 15.41 12.36 -1.43
C ALA A 90 15.08 12.78 0.01
N LEU A 91 13.81 12.69 0.43
CA LEU A 91 13.39 12.96 1.80
C LEU A 91 13.95 11.94 2.82
N LEU A 92 14.17 10.68 2.41
CA LEU A 92 14.77 9.65 3.28
C LEU A 92 16.29 9.82 3.43
N VAL A 93 16.95 10.35 2.40
CA VAL A 93 18.43 10.50 2.36
C VAL A 93 18.85 11.92 2.77
N ALA A 94 17.94 12.90 2.70
CA ALA A 94 18.24 14.29 2.99
C ALA A 94 18.58 14.51 4.46
N ASP A 95 19.58 15.38 4.69
CA ASP A 95 19.91 15.91 6.00
C ASP A 95 18.66 16.60 6.61
N PRO A 96 18.22 16.21 7.82
CA PRO A 96 17.08 16.84 8.50
C PRO A 96 17.21 18.37 8.66
N ALA A 97 18.43 18.90 8.59
CA ALA A 97 18.71 20.32 8.67
C ALA A 97 18.42 21.10 7.37
N ARG A 98 18.17 20.42 6.25
CA ARG A 98 17.87 21.06 4.96
C ARG A 98 16.42 20.79 4.57
N PRO A 99 15.51 21.79 4.66
CA PRO A 99 14.13 21.59 4.25
C PRO A 99 14.05 21.30 2.74
N VAL A 100 13.63 20.10 2.39
CA VAL A 100 13.26 19.76 1.01
C VAL A 100 11.85 20.32 0.75
N PRO A 101 11.64 21.07 -0.35
CA PRO A 101 10.32 21.63 -0.64
C PRO A 101 9.30 20.52 -0.81
N HIS A 102 8.33 20.45 0.11
CA HIS A 102 7.22 19.51 0.06
C HIS A 102 6.27 19.92 -1.08
N ARG A 103 6.41 19.30 -2.23
CA ARG A 103 5.47 19.47 -3.34
C ARG A 103 4.47 18.32 -3.34
N GLY A 104 3.30 18.59 -2.77
CA GLY A 104 2.13 17.72 -2.84
C GLY A 104 2.20 16.49 -1.92
N SER A 105 1.48 16.50 -0.81
CA SER A 105 1.25 15.30 -0.02
C SER A 105 0.18 14.46 -0.71
N LEU A 106 0.52 13.25 -1.14
CA LEU A 106 -0.47 12.25 -1.51
C LEU A 106 -1.23 11.85 -0.26
N VAL A 107 -2.44 12.34 -0.09
CA VAL A 107 -3.32 11.95 1.02
C VAL A 107 -4.00 10.65 0.65
N LEU A 108 -3.39 9.53 1.03
CA LEU A 108 -4.03 8.22 0.89
C LEU A 108 -5.21 8.13 1.87
N ARG A 109 -6.39 7.92 1.34
CA ARG A 109 -7.60 7.69 2.14
C ARG A 109 -7.69 6.23 2.56
N VAL A 110 -8.34 5.99 3.72
CA VAL A 110 -8.64 4.62 4.16
C VAL A 110 -9.50 3.93 3.10
N PRO A 111 -9.01 2.88 2.45
CA PRO A 111 -9.66 2.31 1.26
C PRO A 111 -10.93 1.53 1.60
N ASP A 112 -10.96 0.89 2.75
CA ASP A 112 -12.10 0.11 3.27
C ASP A 112 -12.06 0.05 4.79
N TRP A 113 -13.17 0.38 5.44
CA TRP A 113 -13.34 0.34 6.89
C TRP A 113 -13.69 -1.06 7.43
N LEU A 114 -14.17 -1.96 6.58
CA LEU A 114 -14.62 -3.28 7.03
C LEU A 114 -13.51 -4.11 7.68
N PRO A 115 -12.28 -4.20 7.13
CA PRO A 115 -11.18 -4.90 7.80
C PRO A 115 -10.84 -4.31 9.17
N ALA A 116 -10.91 -2.97 9.30
CA ALA A 116 -10.66 -2.29 10.57
C ALA A 116 -11.75 -2.63 11.60
N LEU A 117 -13.03 -2.62 11.21
CA LEU A 117 -14.14 -2.99 12.06
C LEU A 117 -14.09 -4.45 12.53
N VAL A 118 -13.74 -5.37 11.63
CA VAL A 118 -13.57 -6.80 11.96
C VAL A 118 -12.44 -6.98 12.98
N ASN A 119 -11.31 -6.28 12.78
CA ASN A 119 -10.19 -6.34 13.71
C ASN A 119 -10.53 -5.71 15.05
N ALA A 120 -11.25 -4.57 15.06
CA ALA A 120 -11.73 -3.94 16.29
C ALA A 120 -12.71 -4.86 17.06
N GLY A 121 -13.65 -5.48 16.37
CA GLY A 121 -14.57 -6.46 16.96
C GLY A 121 -13.86 -7.67 17.56
N ARG A 122 -12.84 -8.19 16.86
CA ARG A 122 -11.98 -9.27 17.38
C ARG A 122 -11.23 -8.83 18.64
N ALA A 123 -10.60 -7.66 18.61
CA ALA A 123 -9.88 -7.12 19.76
C ALA A 123 -10.81 -6.95 20.95
N PHE A 124 -11.99 -6.36 20.73
CA PHE A 124 -13.00 -6.19 21.76
C PHE A 124 -13.45 -7.53 22.37
N ALA A 125 -13.75 -8.52 21.53
CA ALA A 125 -14.18 -9.84 22.01
C ALA A 125 -13.06 -10.56 22.77
N ALA A 126 -11.83 -10.58 22.24
CA ALA A 126 -10.70 -11.24 22.88
C ALA A 126 -10.36 -10.62 24.23
N ILE A 127 -10.24 -9.30 24.28
CA ILE A 127 -9.95 -8.56 25.51
C ILE A 127 -11.09 -8.69 26.49
N GLY A 128 -12.34 -8.58 26.02
CA GLY A 128 -13.54 -8.68 26.85
C GLY A 128 -13.67 -10.05 27.53
N VAL A 129 -13.39 -11.14 26.82
CA VAL A 129 -13.40 -12.51 27.40
C VAL A 129 -12.33 -12.67 28.47
N VAL A 130 -11.11 -12.19 28.21
CA VAL A 130 -10.01 -12.26 29.20
C VAL A 130 -10.30 -11.38 30.41
N ALA A 131 -10.86 -10.19 30.21
CA ALA A 131 -11.27 -9.29 31.29
C ALA A 131 -12.40 -9.90 32.14
N LEU A 132 -13.40 -10.52 31.51
CA LEU A 132 -14.47 -11.21 32.21
C LEU A 132 -13.94 -12.37 33.04
N PHE A 133 -13.03 -13.19 32.45
CA PHE A 133 -12.37 -14.26 33.19
C PHE A 133 -11.60 -13.72 34.39
N TRP A 134 -10.84 -12.64 34.22
CA TRP A 134 -10.12 -11.99 35.31
C TRP A 134 -11.06 -11.52 36.44
N ILE A 135 -12.16 -10.84 36.10
CA ILE A 135 -13.11 -10.34 37.09
C ILE A 135 -13.77 -11.50 37.87
N VAL A 136 -14.18 -12.56 37.16
CA VAL A 136 -14.89 -13.69 37.79
C VAL A 136 -13.97 -14.54 38.67
N THR A 137 -12.68 -14.66 38.27
CA THR A 137 -11.71 -15.48 39.00
C THR A 137 -10.89 -14.72 40.03
N GLU A 138 -11.00 -13.38 40.05
CA GLU A 138 -10.18 -12.49 40.89
C GLU A 138 -8.67 -12.76 40.76
N TRP A 139 -8.22 -13.18 39.53
CA TRP A 139 -6.87 -13.60 39.28
C TRP A 139 -5.85 -12.46 39.46
N PRO A 140 -4.85 -12.55 40.39
CA PRO A 140 -3.97 -11.42 40.73
C PRO A 140 -3.19 -10.87 39.54
N SER A 141 -2.84 -11.71 38.57
CA SER A 141 -2.07 -11.32 37.36
C SER A 141 -2.92 -11.10 36.11
N GLY A 142 -4.26 -11.03 36.24
CA GLY A 142 -5.17 -10.92 35.10
C GLY A 142 -4.93 -9.68 34.23
N ALA A 143 -4.46 -8.58 34.82
CA ALA A 143 -4.10 -7.36 34.08
C ALA A 143 -2.99 -7.62 33.05
N ALA A 144 -2.00 -8.46 33.39
CA ALA A 144 -0.95 -8.86 32.45
C ALA A 144 -1.51 -9.69 31.28
N ALA A 145 -2.44 -10.60 31.56
CA ALA A 145 -3.11 -11.39 30.50
C ALA A 145 -3.88 -10.49 29.52
N ILE A 146 -4.63 -9.49 30.00
CA ILE A 146 -5.32 -8.51 29.16
C ILE A 146 -4.33 -7.75 28.31
N SER A 147 -3.25 -7.23 28.90
CA SER A 147 -2.23 -6.43 28.22
C SER A 147 -1.60 -7.22 27.08
N PHE A 148 -1.18 -8.47 27.32
CA PHE A 148 -0.57 -9.31 26.28
C PHE A 148 -1.59 -9.76 25.23
N THR A 149 -2.85 -10.00 25.57
CA THR A 149 -3.89 -10.23 24.57
C THR A 149 -4.03 -9.03 23.64
N ALA A 150 -4.10 -7.82 24.19
CA ALA A 150 -4.22 -6.58 23.42
C ALA A 150 -3.01 -6.35 22.52
N ILE A 151 -1.78 -6.48 23.07
CA ILE A 151 -0.53 -6.29 22.33
C ILE A 151 -0.48 -7.23 21.11
N ILE A 152 -0.76 -8.52 21.33
CA ILE A 152 -0.66 -9.52 20.26
C ILE A 152 -1.72 -9.33 19.20
N VAL A 153 -2.96 -9.01 19.59
CA VAL A 153 -4.03 -8.73 18.62
C VAL A 153 -3.68 -7.50 17.79
N ILE A 154 -3.17 -6.43 18.38
CA ILE A 154 -2.78 -5.20 17.67
C ILE A 154 -1.58 -5.47 16.75
N LEU A 155 -0.54 -6.13 17.27
CA LEU A 155 0.70 -6.41 16.54
C LEU A 155 0.49 -7.25 15.28
N LEU A 156 -0.39 -8.26 15.37
CA LEU A 156 -0.60 -9.23 14.30
C LEU A 156 -1.78 -8.90 13.37
N SER A 157 -2.69 -8.01 13.77
CA SER A 157 -3.84 -7.61 12.95
C SER A 157 -3.48 -7.10 11.55
N PRO A 158 -2.41 -6.32 11.31
CA PRO A 158 -2.03 -5.90 9.98
C PRO A 158 -1.59 -7.05 9.06
N ARG A 159 -1.06 -8.12 9.64
CA ARG A 159 -0.58 -9.32 8.93
C ARG A 159 -1.67 -10.40 8.86
N ALA A 160 -2.90 -10.02 8.54
CA ALA A 160 -4.09 -10.86 8.63
C ALA A 160 -3.89 -12.31 8.18
N ASP A 161 -3.21 -12.53 7.06
CA ASP A 161 -3.02 -13.86 6.46
C ASP A 161 -2.00 -14.73 7.21
N GLN A 162 -1.10 -14.09 7.97
CA GLN A 162 -0.02 -14.75 8.73
C GLN A 162 -0.18 -14.57 10.24
N ALA A 163 -1.28 -13.94 10.70
CA ALA A 163 -1.47 -13.60 12.11
C ALA A 163 -1.40 -14.81 13.03
N TYR A 164 -2.05 -15.92 12.66
CA TYR A 164 -2.05 -17.14 13.46
C TYR A 164 -0.65 -17.78 13.50
N ALA A 165 0.02 -17.91 12.35
CA ALA A 165 1.38 -18.47 12.30
C ALA A 165 2.40 -17.58 13.04
N GLY A 166 2.30 -16.27 12.87
CA GLY A 166 3.11 -15.29 13.61
C GLY A 166 2.88 -15.35 15.12
N GLY A 167 1.63 -15.55 15.54
CA GLY A 167 1.27 -15.72 16.94
C GLY A 167 1.81 -17.02 17.56
N ILE A 168 1.79 -18.14 16.82
CA ILE A 168 2.45 -19.38 17.27
C ILE A 168 3.95 -19.17 17.45
N ALA A 169 4.61 -18.51 16.49
CA ALA A 169 6.03 -18.20 16.59
C ALA A 169 6.32 -17.31 17.81
N PHE A 170 5.49 -16.30 18.06
CA PHE A 170 5.60 -15.44 19.24
C PHE A 170 5.41 -16.23 20.54
N LEU A 171 4.42 -17.12 20.61
CA LEU A 171 4.18 -17.99 21.76
C LEU A 171 5.39 -18.89 22.05
N LEU A 172 5.97 -19.48 21.00
CA LEU A 172 7.19 -20.28 21.15
C LEU A 172 8.34 -19.45 21.72
N GLY A 173 8.53 -18.22 21.21
CA GLY A 173 9.53 -17.29 21.75
C GLY A 173 9.25 -16.94 23.21
N THR A 174 7.99 -16.72 23.58
CA THR A 174 7.58 -16.47 24.98
C THR A 174 7.93 -17.65 25.88
N LEU A 175 7.61 -18.88 25.46
CA LEU A 175 7.88 -20.09 26.24
C LEU A 175 9.39 -20.31 26.42
N LEU A 176 10.20 -20.14 25.37
CA LEU A 176 11.66 -20.18 25.49
C LEU A 176 12.18 -19.13 26.47
N ASN A 177 11.61 -17.93 26.39
CA ASN A 177 12.01 -16.82 27.23
C ASN A 177 11.64 -17.01 28.69
N VAL A 178 10.57 -17.75 29.02
CA VAL A 178 10.24 -18.14 30.41
C VAL A 178 11.39 -18.88 31.06
N VAL A 179 11.98 -19.85 30.35
CA VAL A 179 13.11 -20.64 30.89
C VAL A 179 14.33 -19.75 31.11
N ILE A 180 14.66 -18.90 30.13
CA ILE A 180 15.79 -17.98 30.21
C ILE A 180 15.62 -17.00 31.37
N THR A 181 14.45 -16.38 31.46
CA THR A 181 14.15 -15.39 32.50
C THR A 181 14.10 -16.00 33.89
N ALA A 182 13.56 -17.22 34.03
CA ALA A 182 13.60 -17.97 35.31
C ALA A 182 15.05 -18.24 35.74
N THR A 183 15.89 -18.70 34.83
CA THR A 183 17.32 -18.95 35.12
C THR A 183 18.02 -17.66 35.51
N ILE A 184 17.77 -16.56 34.81
CA ILE A 184 18.37 -15.26 35.16
C ILE A 184 17.89 -14.77 36.52
N ALA A 185 16.58 -14.80 36.79
CA ALA A 185 16.00 -14.33 38.04
C ALA A 185 16.51 -15.16 39.24
N PHE A 186 16.37 -16.48 39.16
CA PHE A 186 16.57 -17.36 40.35
C PHE A 186 17.96 -17.97 40.47
N ALA A 187 18.77 -18.07 39.42
CA ALA A 187 20.11 -18.60 39.50
C ALA A 187 21.20 -17.53 39.36
N VAL A 188 20.98 -16.50 38.54
CA VAL A 188 22.02 -15.50 38.30
C VAL A 188 21.84 -14.26 39.19
N LEU A 189 20.69 -13.61 39.17
CA LEU A 189 20.47 -12.39 39.94
C LEU A 189 20.40 -12.64 41.46
N SER A 190 19.73 -13.73 41.89
CA SER A 190 19.62 -14.07 43.33
C SER A 190 20.93 -14.51 43.92
N GLY A 191 21.84 -15.12 43.13
CA GLY A 191 23.10 -15.67 43.62
C GLY A 191 24.34 -14.79 43.43
N SER A 192 24.30 -13.80 42.54
CA SER A 192 25.47 -13.03 42.09
C SER A 192 25.79 -11.78 42.91
N GLY A 193 24.94 -11.42 43.89
CA GLY A 193 25.06 -10.14 44.60
C GLY A 193 24.93 -8.93 43.66
N ALA A 194 24.19 -9.07 42.57
CA ALA A 194 23.97 -8.02 41.58
C ALA A 194 23.05 -6.91 42.10
N GLU A 195 23.38 -6.40 43.30
CA GLU A 195 22.64 -5.32 43.97
C GLU A 195 22.90 -3.95 43.34
N THR A 196 23.92 -3.82 42.48
CA THR A 196 24.26 -2.59 41.83
C THR A 196 23.58 -2.50 40.49
N PHE A 197 23.12 -1.26 40.11
CA PHE A 197 22.53 -0.96 38.82
C PHE A 197 23.44 -1.40 37.65
N GLY A 198 24.76 -1.25 37.80
CA GLY A 198 25.72 -1.63 36.76
C GLY A 198 25.75 -3.13 36.49
N ALA A 199 25.80 -3.95 37.57
CA ALA A 199 25.77 -5.40 37.44
C ALA A 199 24.46 -5.91 36.87
N PHE A 200 23.32 -5.36 37.32
CA PHE A 200 22.01 -5.66 36.78
C PHE A 200 21.91 -5.33 35.28
N SER A 201 22.35 -4.11 34.90
CA SER A 201 22.33 -3.66 33.48
C SER A 201 23.23 -4.53 32.60
N LEU A 202 24.39 -4.96 33.10
CA LEU A 202 25.31 -5.85 32.37
C LEU A 202 24.65 -7.23 32.10
N ILE A 203 24.03 -7.83 33.10
CA ILE A 203 23.34 -9.13 32.96
C ILE A 203 22.20 -9.04 31.96
N ILE A 204 21.36 -8.02 32.07
CA ILE A 204 20.24 -7.79 31.10
C ILE A 204 20.79 -7.54 29.70
N GLY A 205 21.81 -6.68 29.56
CA GLY A 205 22.46 -6.42 28.29
C GLY A 205 23.02 -7.67 27.63
N LEU A 206 23.68 -8.52 28.42
CA LEU A 206 24.23 -9.79 27.93
C LEU A 206 23.15 -10.74 27.40
N CYS A 207 21.90 -10.61 27.84
CA CYS A 207 20.76 -11.38 27.34
C CYS A 207 20.05 -10.71 26.18
N LEU A 208 19.73 -9.43 26.29
CA LEU A 208 18.95 -8.73 25.28
C LEU A 208 19.73 -8.41 24.00
N VAL A 209 21.04 -8.12 24.10
CA VAL A 209 21.86 -7.82 22.91
C VAL A 209 21.96 -9.02 21.96
N PRO A 210 22.26 -10.26 22.41
CA PRO A 210 22.21 -11.42 21.53
C PRO A 210 20.83 -11.68 20.93
N ILE A 211 19.76 -11.58 21.72
CA ILE A 211 18.38 -11.76 21.22
C ILE A 211 18.06 -10.69 20.17
N GLY A 212 18.43 -9.43 20.41
CA GLY A 212 18.24 -8.33 19.45
C GLY A 212 19.05 -8.52 18.16
N THR A 213 20.30 -9.00 18.26
CA THR A 213 21.12 -9.30 17.07
C THR A 213 20.55 -10.46 16.26
N LEU A 214 20.06 -11.51 16.91
CA LEU A 214 19.37 -12.62 16.25
C LEU A 214 18.08 -12.14 15.56
N LEU A 215 17.31 -11.25 16.18
CA LEU A 215 16.14 -10.63 15.58
C LEU A 215 16.51 -9.81 14.35
N ALA A 216 17.58 -9.01 14.42
CA ALA A 216 18.04 -8.17 13.31
C ALA A 216 18.51 -9.00 12.08
N HIS A 217 19.04 -10.21 12.31
CA HIS A 217 19.50 -11.13 11.27
C HIS A 217 18.42 -12.14 10.82
N ALA A 218 17.27 -12.18 11.52
CA ALA A 218 16.19 -13.11 11.21
C ALA A 218 15.56 -12.78 9.84
N ARG A 219 15.58 -13.75 8.93
CA ARG A 219 15.00 -13.62 7.58
C ARG A 219 13.72 -14.44 7.41
N GLN A 220 13.57 -15.49 8.20
CA GLN A 220 12.39 -16.34 8.13
C GLN A 220 11.28 -15.82 9.06
N PRO A 221 10.01 -15.81 8.64
CA PRO A 221 8.88 -15.32 9.46
C PRO A 221 8.81 -16.00 10.84
N LEU A 222 9.13 -17.30 10.92
CA LEU A 222 9.16 -18.05 12.17
C LEU A 222 10.23 -17.51 13.13
N GLN A 223 11.43 -17.26 12.64
CA GLN A 223 12.53 -16.71 13.44
C GLN A 223 12.21 -15.29 13.94
N VAL A 224 11.69 -14.45 13.06
CA VAL A 224 11.23 -13.09 13.41
C VAL A 224 10.20 -13.16 14.54
N GLY A 225 9.20 -14.05 14.43
CA GLY A 225 8.17 -14.23 15.45
C GLY A 225 8.74 -14.68 16.79
N ILE A 226 9.63 -15.70 16.80
CA ILE A 226 10.26 -16.22 18.01
C ILE A 226 11.09 -15.14 18.71
N PHE A 227 12.02 -14.48 17.99
CA PHE A 227 12.87 -13.47 18.61
C PHE A 227 12.13 -12.21 19.03
N THR A 228 11.05 -11.85 18.31
CA THR A 228 10.13 -10.77 18.73
C THR A 228 9.45 -11.17 20.06
N GLY A 229 8.95 -12.41 20.17
CA GLY A 229 8.36 -12.92 21.39
C GLY A 229 9.33 -12.86 22.56
N MET A 230 10.58 -13.33 22.37
CA MET A 230 11.63 -13.26 23.39
C MET A 230 11.92 -11.82 23.80
N THR A 231 12.12 -10.92 22.86
CA THR A 231 12.46 -9.51 23.17
C THR A 231 11.33 -8.81 23.93
N MET A 232 10.08 -8.98 23.50
CA MET A 232 8.93 -8.28 24.09
C MET A 232 8.52 -8.83 25.45
N THR A 233 8.74 -10.12 25.72
CA THR A 233 8.32 -10.73 26.99
C THR A 233 9.43 -10.77 28.04
N PHE A 234 10.69 -10.49 27.68
CA PHE A 234 11.81 -10.58 28.61
C PHE A 234 11.62 -9.69 29.85
N MET A 235 11.44 -8.38 29.66
CA MET A 235 11.30 -7.45 30.78
C MET A 235 10.00 -7.65 31.58
N PRO A 236 8.84 -7.88 30.94
CA PRO A 236 7.63 -8.22 31.67
C PRO A 236 7.70 -9.52 32.50
N LEU A 237 8.40 -10.53 32.01
CA LEU A 237 8.61 -11.77 32.76
C LEU A 237 9.58 -11.57 33.94
N LEU A 238 10.66 -10.80 33.73
CA LEU A 238 11.60 -10.48 34.77
C LEU A 238 11.01 -9.60 35.88
N ALA A 239 10.06 -8.72 35.51
CA ALA A 239 9.35 -7.78 36.38
C ALA A 239 10.27 -7.06 37.38
N PRO A 240 11.33 -6.35 36.90
CA PRO A 240 12.34 -5.77 37.77
C PRO A 240 11.73 -4.69 38.67
N THR A 241 12.06 -4.77 39.98
CA THR A 241 11.69 -3.78 40.99
C THR A 241 12.91 -3.16 41.62
N ASN A 242 12.81 -2.00 42.25
CA ASN A 242 13.94 -1.29 42.83
C ASN A 242 14.64 -2.10 43.94
N GLN A 243 13.88 -2.94 44.63
CA GLN A 243 14.42 -4.06 45.46
C GLN A 243 13.84 -5.33 44.84
N MET A 244 14.71 -6.10 44.15
CA MET A 244 14.27 -7.33 43.49
C MET A 244 13.70 -8.31 44.52
N VAL A 245 12.47 -8.71 44.26
CA VAL A 245 11.81 -9.74 45.07
C VAL A 245 11.79 -11.04 44.27
N TYR A 246 12.47 -12.05 44.78
CA TYR A 246 12.58 -13.36 44.13
C TYR A 246 11.45 -14.30 44.59
N ASP A 247 10.18 -13.86 44.37
CA ASP A 247 9.00 -14.66 44.69
C ASP A 247 8.62 -15.54 43.49
N THR A 248 8.76 -16.86 43.71
CA THR A 248 8.43 -17.86 42.69
C THR A 248 6.94 -17.88 42.37
N VAL A 249 6.04 -17.64 43.33
CA VAL A 249 4.59 -17.64 43.13
C VAL A 249 4.19 -16.45 42.25
N HIS A 250 4.76 -15.28 42.52
CA HIS A 250 4.55 -14.09 41.70
C HIS A 250 5.06 -14.31 40.28
N PHE A 251 6.27 -14.90 40.12
CA PHE A 251 6.84 -15.21 38.80
C PHE A 251 5.94 -16.18 38.01
N TYR A 252 5.49 -17.29 38.63
CA TYR A 252 4.62 -18.26 37.95
C TYR A 252 3.26 -17.64 37.57
N ASN A 253 2.64 -16.86 38.43
CA ASN A 253 1.39 -16.18 38.14
C ASN A 253 1.54 -15.21 36.99
N GLY A 254 2.58 -14.38 36.94
CA GLY A 254 2.89 -13.46 35.84
C GLY A 254 3.16 -14.21 34.55
N THR A 255 3.94 -15.28 34.62
CA THR A 255 4.25 -16.13 33.44
C THR A 255 3.00 -16.76 32.85
N VAL A 256 2.16 -17.40 33.69
CA VAL A 256 0.89 -17.98 33.22
C VAL A 256 -0.02 -16.91 32.62
N ALA A 257 -0.06 -15.71 33.20
CA ALA A 257 -0.85 -14.60 32.68
C ALA A 257 -0.38 -14.15 31.28
N ILE A 258 0.92 -13.99 31.07
CA ILE A 258 1.49 -13.62 29.79
C ILE A 258 1.20 -14.70 28.74
N VAL A 259 1.47 -15.97 29.06
CA VAL A 259 1.25 -17.10 28.15
C VAL A 259 -0.24 -17.26 27.83
N ALA A 260 -1.12 -17.14 28.83
CA ALA A 260 -2.56 -17.19 28.64
C ALA A 260 -3.06 -16.03 27.77
N GLY A 261 -2.53 -14.83 27.97
CA GLY A 261 -2.87 -13.65 27.15
C GLY A 261 -2.47 -13.84 25.69
N VAL A 262 -1.27 -14.33 25.43
CA VAL A 262 -0.83 -14.69 24.06
C VAL A 262 -1.72 -15.81 23.49
N GLY A 263 -2.02 -16.84 24.27
CA GLY A 263 -2.92 -17.93 23.88
C GLY A 263 -4.33 -17.47 23.54
N ALA A 264 -4.90 -16.56 24.32
CA ALA A 264 -6.21 -15.96 24.08
C ALA A 264 -6.24 -15.17 22.78
N ALA A 265 -5.18 -14.40 22.48
CA ALA A 265 -5.03 -13.72 21.22
C ALA A 265 -4.98 -14.71 20.02
N LEU A 266 -4.19 -15.78 20.13
CA LEU A 266 -4.13 -16.85 19.15
C LEU A 266 -5.48 -17.50 18.91
N LEU A 267 -6.19 -17.82 20.00
CA LEU A 267 -7.53 -18.39 19.92
C LEU A 267 -8.49 -17.46 19.22
N SER A 268 -8.38 -16.14 19.45
CA SER A 268 -9.20 -15.15 18.77
C SER A 268 -8.96 -15.13 17.25
N PHE A 269 -7.73 -15.29 16.78
CA PHE A 269 -7.41 -15.38 15.34
C PHE A 269 -7.96 -16.67 14.71
N ARG A 270 -8.05 -17.75 15.49
CA ARG A 270 -8.59 -19.02 15.00
C ARG A 270 -10.13 -19.02 14.98
N LEU A 271 -10.78 -18.48 16.01
CA LEU A 271 -12.24 -18.45 16.13
C LEU A 271 -12.89 -17.34 15.29
N LEU A 272 -12.20 -16.21 15.19
CA LEU A 272 -12.62 -15.04 14.43
C LEU A 272 -11.56 -14.75 13.36
N PRO A 273 -11.47 -15.58 12.30
CA PRO A 273 -10.42 -15.43 11.31
C PRO A 273 -10.51 -14.06 10.61
N PRO A 274 -9.38 -13.49 10.18
CA PRO A 274 -9.38 -12.27 9.39
C PRO A 274 -10.09 -12.50 8.07
N LEU A 275 -10.57 -11.41 7.46
CA LEU A 275 -11.19 -11.47 6.13
C LEU A 275 -10.21 -12.07 5.13
N SER A 276 -10.65 -13.07 4.38
CA SER A 276 -9.80 -13.75 3.39
C SER A 276 -9.27 -12.76 2.35
N PRO A 277 -8.03 -12.95 1.85
CA PRO A 277 -7.44 -12.11 0.80
C PRO A 277 -8.32 -12.01 -0.44
N ALA A 278 -8.92 -13.13 -0.85
CA ALA A 278 -9.83 -13.19 -1.99
C ALA A 278 -11.09 -12.34 -1.79
N TYR A 279 -11.66 -12.34 -0.58
CA TYR A 279 -12.81 -11.49 -0.25
C TYR A 279 -12.42 -10.01 -0.25
N ARG A 280 -11.29 -9.66 0.39
CA ARG A 280 -10.77 -8.27 0.43
C ARG A 280 -10.52 -7.75 -0.98
N THR A 281 -9.87 -8.54 -1.85
CA THR A 281 -9.59 -8.16 -3.24
C THR A 281 -10.89 -7.92 -4.02
N ARG A 282 -11.86 -8.86 -3.96
CA ARG A 282 -13.17 -8.70 -4.63
C ARG A 282 -13.90 -7.46 -4.14
N ARG A 283 -13.87 -7.20 -2.85
CA ARG A 283 -14.50 -6.02 -2.25
C ARG A 283 -13.84 -4.72 -2.70
N LEU A 284 -12.49 -4.65 -2.74
CA LEU A 284 -11.77 -3.49 -3.25
C LEU A 284 -12.10 -3.22 -4.71
N LEU A 285 -12.18 -4.25 -5.55
CA LEU A 285 -12.60 -4.14 -6.95
C LEU A 285 -14.03 -3.62 -7.07
N ALA A 286 -14.96 -4.16 -6.30
CA ALA A 286 -16.37 -3.74 -6.30
C ALA A 286 -16.54 -2.29 -5.85
N LEU A 287 -15.85 -1.88 -4.76
CA LEU A 287 -15.85 -0.50 -4.27
C LEU A 287 -15.25 0.47 -5.31
N THR A 288 -14.18 0.05 -5.98
CA THR A 288 -13.54 0.86 -7.02
C THR A 288 -14.46 1.03 -8.23
N LEU A 289 -15.08 -0.04 -8.70
CA LEU A 289 -16.04 0.01 -9.81
C LEU A 289 -17.26 0.89 -9.47
N ARG A 290 -17.77 0.80 -8.23
CA ARG A 290 -18.86 1.65 -7.77
C ARG A 290 -18.48 3.13 -7.78
N ASP A 291 -17.30 3.47 -7.27
CA ASP A 291 -16.84 4.85 -7.24
C ASP A 291 -16.51 5.37 -8.65
N PHE A 292 -15.98 4.53 -9.52
CA PHE A 292 -15.76 4.82 -10.94
C PHE A 292 -17.07 5.15 -11.66
N ARG A 293 -18.13 4.35 -11.47
CA ARG A 293 -19.45 4.64 -12.03
C ARG A 293 -20.07 5.91 -11.48
N ARG A 294 -19.85 6.20 -10.19
CA ARG A 294 -20.27 7.48 -9.60
C ARG A 294 -19.52 8.67 -10.19
N LEU A 295 -18.23 8.51 -10.46
CA LEU A 295 -17.44 9.49 -11.20
C LEU A 295 -18.05 9.72 -12.58
N ALA A 296 -18.34 8.67 -13.33
CA ALA A 296 -18.98 8.75 -14.64
C ALA A 296 -20.37 9.40 -14.57
N ALA A 297 -21.14 9.15 -13.52
CA ALA A 297 -22.45 9.79 -13.27
C ALA A 297 -22.36 11.26 -12.81
N GLY A 298 -21.20 11.89 -12.80
CA GLY A 298 -21.05 13.31 -12.49
C GLY A 298 -20.57 13.62 -11.05
N ARG A 299 -20.32 12.61 -10.21
CA ARG A 299 -19.74 12.88 -8.90
C ARG A 299 -18.31 13.39 -9.04
N THR A 300 -18.02 14.53 -8.44
CA THR A 300 -16.67 15.09 -8.40
C THR A 300 -15.86 14.49 -7.27
N TYR A 301 -14.62 14.11 -7.55
CA TYR A 301 -13.64 13.70 -6.57
C TYR A 301 -12.51 14.74 -6.54
N ARG A 302 -12.24 15.30 -5.35
CA ARG A 302 -11.21 16.33 -5.17
C ARG A 302 -9.79 15.80 -5.50
N ASP A 303 -9.59 14.50 -5.26
CA ASP A 303 -8.36 13.79 -5.54
C ASP A 303 -8.74 12.33 -5.86
N TRP A 304 -8.90 12.04 -7.15
CA TRP A 304 -9.20 10.69 -7.63
C TRP A 304 -8.03 9.73 -7.39
N PHE A 305 -6.82 10.22 -7.64
CA PHE A 305 -5.61 9.42 -7.49
C PHE A 305 -5.42 8.98 -6.03
N GLY A 306 -5.51 9.90 -5.07
CA GLY A 306 -5.41 9.58 -3.65
C GLY A 306 -6.55 8.68 -3.15
N HIS A 307 -7.76 8.83 -3.75
CA HIS A 307 -8.93 8.01 -3.38
C HIS A 307 -8.79 6.55 -3.81
N ILE A 308 -8.36 6.29 -5.04
CA ILE A 308 -8.20 4.92 -5.57
C ILE A 308 -6.80 4.36 -5.29
N GLY A 309 -5.77 5.21 -5.28
CA GLY A 309 -4.38 4.82 -5.00
C GLY A 309 -4.23 4.10 -3.66
N GLY A 310 -4.96 4.53 -2.62
CA GLY A 310 -5.03 3.81 -1.35
C GLY A 310 -5.46 2.34 -1.49
N ARG A 311 -6.37 2.04 -2.41
CA ARG A 311 -6.83 0.66 -2.69
C ARG A 311 -5.78 -0.14 -3.44
N VAL A 312 -5.05 0.49 -4.36
CA VAL A 312 -3.95 -0.15 -5.09
C VAL A 312 -2.82 -0.57 -4.15
N VAL A 313 -2.47 0.29 -3.18
CA VAL A 313 -1.42 0.00 -2.19
C VAL A 313 -1.84 -1.09 -1.19
N THR A 314 -3.13 -1.15 -0.85
CA THR A 314 -3.65 -2.09 0.17
C THR A 314 -4.17 -3.41 -0.40
N ILE A 315 -4.06 -3.62 -1.72
CA ILE A 315 -4.45 -4.90 -2.33
C ILE A 315 -3.59 -6.04 -1.78
N PRO A 316 -4.18 -7.18 -1.37
CA PRO A 316 -3.43 -8.31 -0.85
C PRO A 316 -2.37 -8.83 -1.84
N ASP A 317 -1.23 -9.31 -1.33
CA ASP A 317 -0.17 -9.90 -2.17
C ASP A 317 -0.64 -11.14 -2.95
N ALA A 318 -1.59 -11.88 -2.39
CA ALA A 318 -2.22 -13.04 -3.01
C ALA A 318 -3.20 -12.68 -4.16
N ALA A 319 -3.46 -11.39 -4.42
CA ALA A 319 -4.33 -10.98 -5.53
C ALA A 319 -3.73 -11.37 -6.89
N ALA A 320 -4.56 -11.91 -7.78
CA ALA A 320 -4.12 -12.28 -9.12
C ALA A 320 -3.65 -11.04 -9.92
N PRO A 321 -2.66 -11.19 -10.82
CA PRO A 321 -2.16 -10.08 -11.65
C PRO A 321 -3.26 -9.34 -12.40
N LEU A 322 -4.27 -10.06 -12.92
CA LEU A 322 -5.42 -9.47 -13.58
C LEU A 322 -6.23 -8.54 -12.65
N GLN A 323 -6.41 -8.93 -11.38
CA GLN A 323 -7.15 -8.12 -10.41
C GLN A 323 -6.41 -6.82 -10.08
N ARG A 324 -5.08 -6.88 -9.98
CA ARG A 324 -4.22 -5.69 -9.82
C ARG A 324 -4.32 -4.78 -11.06
N ALA A 325 -4.27 -5.38 -12.25
CA ALA A 325 -4.42 -4.64 -13.51
C ALA A 325 -5.79 -3.95 -13.61
N GLN A 326 -6.87 -4.58 -13.15
CA GLN A 326 -8.22 -3.99 -13.12
C GLN A 326 -8.32 -2.76 -12.22
N LEU A 327 -7.67 -2.79 -11.03
CA LEU A 327 -7.62 -1.60 -10.15
C LEU A 327 -6.85 -0.45 -10.80
N LEU A 328 -5.69 -0.76 -11.41
CA LEU A 328 -4.89 0.23 -12.12
C LEU A 328 -5.62 0.79 -13.34
N ALA A 329 -6.34 -0.06 -14.07
CA ALA A 329 -7.19 0.37 -15.18
C ALA A 329 -8.28 1.35 -14.74
N ALA A 330 -8.98 1.06 -13.62
CA ALA A 330 -9.99 1.95 -13.09
C ALA A 330 -9.41 3.29 -12.59
N LEU A 331 -8.22 3.26 -11.98
CA LEU A 331 -7.50 4.47 -11.58
C LEU A 331 -7.18 5.34 -12.80
N SER A 332 -6.55 4.74 -13.81
CA SER A 332 -6.14 5.44 -15.04
C SER A 332 -7.34 5.99 -15.82
N VAL A 333 -8.35 5.16 -16.09
CA VAL A 333 -9.54 5.59 -16.86
C VAL A 333 -10.33 6.67 -16.11
N GLY A 334 -10.40 6.60 -14.78
CA GLY A 334 -11.06 7.64 -14.01
C GLY A 334 -10.38 9.01 -14.13
N GLU A 335 -9.05 9.03 -14.15
CA GLU A 335 -8.26 10.24 -14.37
C GLU A 335 -8.46 10.78 -15.80
N GLU A 336 -8.48 9.89 -16.80
CA GLU A 336 -8.75 10.25 -18.19
C GLU A 336 -10.17 10.82 -18.36
N ILE A 337 -11.18 10.28 -17.68
CA ILE A 337 -12.55 10.84 -17.71
C ILE A 337 -12.58 12.25 -17.12
N ILE A 338 -11.88 12.52 -16.03
CA ILE A 338 -11.81 13.87 -15.44
C ILE A 338 -11.19 14.83 -16.44
N GLN A 339 -10.07 14.45 -17.04
CA GLN A 339 -9.38 15.27 -18.03
C GLN A 339 -10.24 15.51 -19.30
N LEU A 340 -10.93 14.47 -19.77
CA LEU A 340 -11.81 14.57 -20.94
C LEU A 340 -13.00 15.50 -20.69
N ARG A 341 -13.57 15.51 -19.47
CA ARG A 341 -14.61 16.47 -19.09
C ARG A 341 -14.11 17.91 -19.13
N ASP A 342 -12.93 18.18 -18.62
CA ASP A 342 -12.36 19.53 -18.64
C ASP A 342 -12.15 20.01 -20.08
N ILE A 343 -11.69 19.13 -20.96
CA ILE A 343 -11.52 19.46 -22.39
C ILE A 343 -12.87 19.63 -23.07
N ALA A 344 -13.82 18.72 -22.88
CA ALA A 344 -15.15 18.81 -23.47
C ALA A 344 -15.89 20.10 -23.05
N HIS A 345 -15.74 20.48 -21.76
CA HIS A 345 -16.31 21.74 -21.28
C HIS A 345 -15.71 22.98 -22.01
N ARG A 346 -14.39 23.00 -22.23
CA ARG A 346 -13.72 24.11 -22.94
C ARG A 346 -14.13 24.24 -24.37
N PHE A 347 -14.43 23.13 -25.06
CA PHE A 347 -14.85 23.11 -26.47
C PHE A 347 -16.39 23.09 -26.67
N GLY A 348 -17.19 23.14 -25.60
CA GLY A 348 -18.64 23.08 -25.66
C GLY A 348 -19.20 21.72 -26.09
N LEU A 349 -18.42 20.62 -25.96
CA LEU A 349 -18.78 19.27 -26.41
C LEU A 349 -19.36 18.39 -25.27
N ASN A 350 -19.91 19.01 -24.22
CA ASN A 350 -20.52 18.25 -23.12
C ASN A 350 -21.69 17.39 -23.60
N ALA A 351 -22.51 17.88 -24.51
CA ALA A 351 -23.66 17.14 -25.06
C ALA A 351 -23.23 15.85 -25.79
N ASP A 352 -22.05 15.82 -26.37
CA ASP A 352 -21.49 14.65 -27.05
C ASP A 352 -20.80 13.67 -26.06
N LEU A 353 -20.27 14.18 -24.95
CA LEU A 353 -19.60 13.36 -23.91
C LEU A 353 -20.61 12.71 -22.95
N ASP A 354 -21.66 13.41 -22.55
CA ASP A 354 -22.61 12.97 -21.53
C ASP A 354 -23.25 11.60 -21.81
N PRO A 355 -23.66 11.26 -23.07
CA PRO A 355 -24.20 9.95 -23.40
C PRO A 355 -23.17 8.82 -23.17
N ALA A 356 -21.88 9.07 -23.48
CA ALA A 356 -20.82 8.11 -23.25
C ALA A 356 -20.63 7.87 -21.75
N LEU A 357 -20.59 8.93 -20.95
CA LEU A 357 -20.45 8.83 -19.50
C LEU A 357 -21.67 8.19 -18.81
N ALA A 358 -22.89 8.45 -19.33
CA ALA A 358 -24.10 7.79 -18.85
C ALA A 358 -24.05 6.27 -19.10
N ALA A 359 -23.57 5.84 -20.26
CA ALA A 359 -23.36 4.42 -20.57
C ALA A 359 -22.30 3.79 -19.66
N VAL A 360 -21.19 4.49 -19.38
CA VAL A 360 -20.17 4.05 -18.43
C VAL A 360 -20.76 3.88 -17.03
N ALA A 361 -21.57 4.83 -16.56
CA ALA A 361 -22.23 4.78 -15.26
C ALA A 361 -23.16 3.56 -15.13
N GLN A 362 -23.81 3.16 -16.23
CA GLN A 362 -24.67 1.97 -16.29
C GLN A 362 -23.88 0.67 -16.46
N GLY A 363 -22.59 0.74 -16.80
CA GLY A 363 -21.74 -0.40 -17.07
C GLY A 363 -21.88 -0.97 -18.48
N ASP A 364 -22.47 -0.21 -19.41
CA ASP A 364 -22.55 -0.56 -20.82
C ASP A 364 -21.32 -0.04 -21.57
N THR A 365 -20.25 -0.84 -21.52
CA THR A 365 -18.98 -0.49 -22.17
C THR A 365 -19.06 -0.45 -23.69
N ALA A 366 -19.97 -1.23 -24.30
CA ALA A 366 -20.14 -1.24 -25.74
C ALA A 366 -20.76 0.07 -26.25
N THR A 367 -21.88 0.50 -25.65
CA THR A 367 -22.50 1.78 -25.93
C THR A 367 -21.57 2.94 -25.60
N ALA A 368 -20.84 2.87 -24.47
CA ALA A 368 -19.86 3.90 -24.09
C ALA A 368 -18.78 4.05 -25.16
N THR A 369 -18.20 2.97 -25.66
CA THR A 369 -17.17 2.99 -26.70
C THR A 369 -17.73 3.56 -28.02
N ALA A 370 -18.96 3.20 -28.40
CA ALA A 370 -19.61 3.74 -29.61
C ALA A 370 -19.84 5.25 -29.50
N GLN A 371 -20.28 5.75 -28.35
CA GLN A 371 -20.47 7.19 -28.13
C GLN A 371 -19.13 7.96 -28.09
N LEU A 372 -18.09 7.37 -27.47
CA LEU A 372 -16.73 7.94 -27.49
C LEU A 372 -16.18 8.04 -28.91
N ALA A 373 -16.47 7.07 -29.78
CA ALA A 373 -16.06 7.14 -31.19
C ALA A 373 -16.75 8.28 -31.92
N ARG A 374 -18.03 8.60 -31.60
CA ARG A 374 -18.74 9.78 -32.15
C ARG A 374 -18.09 11.08 -31.66
N LEU A 375 -17.75 11.16 -30.38
CA LEU A 375 -17.02 12.31 -29.83
C LEU A 375 -15.65 12.48 -30.50
N ASP A 376 -14.90 11.39 -30.77
CA ASP A 376 -13.64 11.45 -31.52
C ASP A 376 -13.84 12.04 -32.93
N ALA A 377 -14.87 11.61 -33.62
CA ALA A 377 -15.20 12.16 -34.95
C ALA A 377 -15.57 13.65 -34.88
N ALA A 378 -16.35 14.07 -33.88
CA ALA A 378 -16.68 15.49 -33.67
C ALA A 378 -15.42 16.32 -33.37
N LEU A 379 -14.50 15.82 -32.54
CA LEU A 379 -13.21 16.45 -32.27
C LEU A 379 -12.33 16.52 -33.52
N ALA A 380 -12.34 15.49 -34.37
CA ALA A 380 -11.57 15.44 -35.62
C ALA A 380 -12.05 16.46 -36.64
N ALA A 381 -13.34 16.82 -36.62
CA ALA A 381 -13.96 17.82 -37.52
C ALA A 381 -13.68 19.27 -37.08
N GLN A 382 -13.17 19.50 -35.87
CA GLN A 382 -12.85 20.83 -35.37
C GLN A 382 -11.63 21.41 -36.08
N SER A 383 -11.79 22.63 -36.62
CA SER A 383 -10.68 23.37 -37.20
C SER A 383 -9.97 24.17 -36.11
N ALA A 384 -8.80 23.69 -35.69
CA ALA A 384 -7.99 24.36 -34.68
C ALA A 384 -6.52 24.40 -35.12
N THR A 385 -5.75 25.33 -34.59
CA THR A 385 -4.32 25.46 -34.83
C THR A 385 -3.55 25.69 -33.55
N GLY A 386 -2.27 25.34 -33.57
CA GLY A 386 -1.38 25.59 -32.41
C GLY A 386 -1.81 24.84 -31.13
N PRO A 387 -1.92 25.52 -29.97
CA PRO A 387 -2.22 24.90 -28.69
C PRO A 387 -3.58 24.21 -28.60
N GLU A 388 -4.59 24.75 -29.32
CA GLU A 388 -5.93 24.16 -29.37
C GLU A 388 -5.91 22.80 -30.08
N MET A 389 -5.18 22.68 -31.19
CA MET A 389 -4.98 21.42 -31.89
C MET A 389 -4.32 20.38 -30.97
N GLN A 390 -3.31 20.77 -30.20
CA GLN A 390 -2.68 19.85 -29.23
C GLN A 390 -3.67 19.38 -28.13
N THR A 391 -4.58 20.24 -27.72
CA THR A 391 -5.65 19.88 -26.76
C THR A 391 -6.66 18.90 -27.37
N ILE A 392 -7.03 19.09 -28.62
CA ILE A 392 -7.89 18.16 -29.37
C ILE A 392 -7.21 16.81 -29.56
N LEU A 393 -5.94 16.80 -29.95
CA LEU A 393 -5.18 15.56 -30.09
C LEU A 393 -5.04 14.80 -28.75
N ARG A 394 -4.91 15.54 -27.64
CA ARG A 394 -4.93 14.95 -26.29
C ARG A 394 -6.27 14.32 -25.97
N ALA A 395 -7.39 15.02 -26.21
CA ALA A 395 -8.73 14.48 -26.00
C ALA A 395 -8.95 13.20 -26.81
N ARG A 396 -8.55 13.19 -28.08
CA ARG A 396 -8.65 12.03 -28.98
C ARG A 396 -7.76 10.87 -28.47
N GLY A 397 -6.55 11.17 -28.00
CA GLY A 397 -5.67 10.18 -27.34
C GLY A 397 -6.29 9.60 -26.07
N THR A 398 -6.92 10.42 -25.26
CA THR A 398 -7.66 10.00 -24.05
C THR A 398 -8.83 9.06 -24.41
N ILE A 399 -9.60 9.37 -25.46
CA ILE A 399 -10.68 8.50 -25.95
C ILE A 399 -10.15 7.15 -26.39
N LEU A 400 -9.01 7.08 -27.06
CA LEU A 400 -8.36 5.83 -27.44
C LEU A 400 -8.00 4.98 -26.22
N VAL A 401 -7.39 5.56 -25.19
CA VAL A 401 -7.02 4.84 -23.96
C VAL A 401 -8.26 4.28 -23.26
N ILE A 402 -9.30 5.09 -23.10
CA ILE A 402 -10.54 4.66 -22.45
C ILE A 402 -11.15 3.49 -23.21
N SER A 403 -11.29 3.62 -24.54
CA SER A 403 -11.89 2.60 -25.40
C SER A 403 -11.10 1.29 -25.41
N GLU A 404 -9.77 1.35 -25.49
CA GLU A 404 -8.91 0.17 -25.40
C GLU A 404 -8.97 -0.50 -24.03
N THR A 405 -8.99 0.30 -22.97
CA THR A 405 -9.08 -0.23 -21.61
C THR A 405 -10.41 -0.93 -21.36
N PHE A 406 -11.51 -0.38 -21.90
CA PHE A 406 -12.83 -1.04 -21.85
C PHE A 406 -12.83 -2.35 -22.64
N ALA A 407 -12.18 -2.41 -23.81
CA ALA A 407 -12.07 -3.63 -24.58
C ALA A 407 -11.29 -4.72 -23.86
N VAL A 408 -10.15 -4.37 -23.24
CA VAL A 408 -9.27 -5.33 -22.51
C VAL A 408 -9.91 -5.80 -21.21
N HIS A 409 -10.62 -4.93 -20.51
CA HIS A 409 -11.22 -5.22 -19.19
C HIS A 409 -12.77 -5.18 -19.24
N ALA A 410 -13.38 -5.58 -20.38
CA ALA A 410 -14.82 -5.50 -20.60
C ALA A 410 -15.63 -6.23 -19.51
N VAL A 411 -15.18 -7.40 -19.06
CA VAL A 411 -15.84 -8.17 -18.01
C VAL A 411 -15.86 -7.40 -16.67
N TYR A 412 -14.80 -6.67 -16.35
CA TYR A 412 -14.73 -5.90 -15.11
C TYR A 412 -15.63 -4.68 -15.15
N PHE A 413 -15.51 -3.83 -16.17
CA PHE A 413 -16.28 -2.60 -16.28
C PHE A 413 -17.77 -2.85 -16.58
N GLY A 414 -18.10 -3.94 -17.29
CA GLY A 414 -19.48 -4.37 -17.59
C GLY A 414 -20.16 -5.17 -16.48
N SER A 415 -19.40 -5.62 -15.44
CA SER A 415 -19.99 -6.43 -14.37
C SER A 415 -21.03 -5.63 -13.56
N ARG A 416 -22.13 -6.28 -13.16
CA ARG A 416 -23.08 -5.67 -12.21
C ARG A 416 -22.38 -5.53 -10.85
N VAL A 417 -22.45 -4.35 -10.26
CA VAL A 417 -22.01 -4.15 -8.86
C VAL A 417 -23.03 -4.86 -7.99
N GLN A 418 -22.68 -6.04 -7.52
CA GLN A 418 -23.44 -6.68 -6.44
C GLN A 418 -23.23 -5.85 -5.17
N GLY A 419 -24.32 -5.30 -4.64
CA GLY A 419 -24.37 -4.43 -3.48
C GLY A 419 -24.03 -5.14 -2.15
#